data_7ea66dde6de05ef946d540eea03ef4ca
#
_entry.id   7ea66dde6de05ef946d540eea03ef4ca
#
_cell.length_a   1.000
_cell.length_b   1.000
_cell.length_c   1.000
_cell.angle_alpha   90.00
_cell.angle_beta   90.00
_cell.angle_gamma   90.00
#
_symmetry.space_group_name_H-M   'P 1'
#
loop_
_entity.id
_entity.type
_entity.pdbx_description
1 polymer ?
#
loop_
_entity_poly.entity_id
_entity_poly.type
_entity_poly.pdbx_seq_one_letter_code
_entity_poly.pdbx_strand_id
1 'polypeptide(L)'
;MPTTYTPCPVYRKCGGCQLQNLEYPRQLVWKQDRCQKLLGRFGKVSPILGMECPYHYRNKVQAAFAYDKRRGRIISGVYQSSTHRIVPVDSCQTEDETADRIIVSVRGLLKDFKLQAYDENTGRGFLRHVLVKRGFATGQVMVVLVTGTPVFTAKKHFVAKLRELHPEITTILQNVNDKRTSLVLGEREKVLYGPGYIVDELCGCRFRISAKSFYQINPVQTEVLYSKAMEFAELTGKEKVLDAYCGIGTIGLVAAKHGAGQVLGVELNPDAVKDAIQNAKENAMKNAWFTRGDAGEFLAQAAQEGEGWDVVFMDPPRAGASGEFLTALAACAPRRVVYISCDPETLSRDLGVLQANHYKIEQIQPVDMFPHT
;
A
#
# COMPACT_ATOMS: atom_id res chain seq x y z
N MET A 1 -29.02 0.94 -7.28
CA MET A 1 -27.75 1.44 -7.88
C MET A 1 -28.02 2.85 -8.38
N PRO A 2 -27.16 3.84 -8.16
CA PRO A 2 -27.38 5.16 -8.76
C PRO A 2 -27.29 5.03 -10.27
N THR A 3 -28.33 5.46 -10.95
CA THR A 3 -28.56 5.31 -12.39
C THR A 3 -27.78 6.29 -13.26
N THR A 4 -26.96 7.16 -12.68
CA THR A 4 -26.15 8.15 -13.41
C THR A 4 -24.72 8.19 -12.83
N TYR A 5 -23.76 7.81 -13.66
CA TYR A 5 -22.34 8.01 -13.38
C TYR A 5 -22.02 9.50 -13.28
N THR A 6 -21.48 9.94 -12.16
CA THR A 6 -21.05 11.32 -11.95
C THR A 6 -19.54 11.35 -11.75
N PRO A 7 -18.77 11.89 -12.72
CA PRO A 7 -17.34 12.02 -12.58
C PRO A 7 -16.96 12.93 -11.41
N CYS A 8 -15.82 12.64 -10.77
CA CYS A 8 -15.28 13.49 -9.71
C CYS A 8 -15.08 14.94 -10.23
N PRO A 9 -15.58 15.97 -9.53
CA PRO A 9 -15.55 17.36 -10.02
C PRO A 9 -14.13 17.93 -10.17
N VAL A 10 -13.13 17.33 -9.54
CA VAL A 10 -11.74 17.79 -9.58
C VAL A 10 -10.80 16.88 -10.37
N TYR A 11 -11.29 15.79 -10.98
CA TYR A 11 -10.42 14.76 -11.59
C TYR A 11 -9.43 15.31 -12.63
N ARG A 12 -9.84 16.31 -13.45
CA ARG A 12 -8.98 16.93 -14.46
C ARG A 12 -7.83 17.74 -13.85
N LYS A 13 -7.96 18.20 -12.60
CA LYS A 13 -6.95 19.01 -11.89
C LYS A 13 -6.12 18.16 -10.94
N CYS A 14 -6.77 17.23 -10.25
CA CYS A 14 -6.16 16.36 -9.26
C CYS A 14 -5.13 15.41 -9.90
N GLY A 15 -5.47 14.76 -11.05
CA GLY A 15 -4.60 13.81 -11.73
C GLY A 15 -4.43 12.48 -10.99
N GLY A 16 -5.19 12.23 -9.91
CA GLY A 16 -5.14 10.99 -9.14
C GLY A 16 -5.87 9.81 -9.80
N CYS A 17 -6.80 10.11 -10.73
CA CYS A 17 -7.64 9.12 -11.39
C CYS A 17 -7.64 9.36 -12.90
N GLN A 18 -6.94 8.49 -13.67
CA GLN A 18 -6.77 8.66 -15.11
C GLN A 18 -8.00 8.22 -15.91
N LEU A 19 -8.78 7.28 -15.37
CA LEU A 19 -9.95 6.69 -16.04
C LEU A 19 -11.29 7.21 -15.49
N GLN A 20 -11.28 8.29 -14.70
CA GLN A 20 -12.47 8.85 -14.05
C GLN A 20 -13.52 9.39 -15.04
N ASN A 21 -13.20 9.54 -16.29
CA ASN A 21 -14.12 9.94 -17.37
C ASN A 21 -14.87 8.75 -18.00
N LEU A 22 -14.54 7.53 -17.62
CA LEU A 22 -15.17 6.30 -18.10
C LEU A 22 -16.03 5.68 -17.00
N GLU A 23 -17.16 5.12 -17.36
CA GLU A 23 -17.92 4.23 -16.48
C GLU A 23 -17.12 2.99 -16.11
N TYR A 24 -17.31 2.48 -14.91
CA TYR A 24 -16.46 1.41 -14.38
C TYR A 24 -16.40 0.14 -15.26
N PRO A 25 -17.48 -0.36 -15.85
CA PRO A 25 -17.39 -1.49 -16.78
C PRO A 25 -16.49 -1.22 -17.99
N ARG A 26 -16.48 0.01 -18.50
CA ARG A 26 -15.59 0.41 -19.61
C ARG A 26 -14.13 0.52 -19.18
N GLN A 27 -13.88 0.89 -17.92
CA GLN A 27 -12.52 0.87 -17.34
C GLN A 27 -11.98 -0.57 -17.30
N LEU A 28 -12.81 -1.54 -16.90
CA LEU A 28 -12.44 -2.95 -16.88
C LEU A 28 -12.10 -3.48 -18.27
N VAL A 29 -12.89 -3.13 -19.28
CA VAL A 29 -12.59 -3.50 -20.69
C VAL A 29 -11.24 -2.91 -21.11
N TRP A 30 -11.01 -1.62 -20.85
CA TRP A 30 -9.75 -0.96 -21.20
C TRP A 30 -8.53 -1.63 -20.53
N LYS A 31 -8.66 -1.96 -19.24
CA LYS A 31 -7.60 -2.65 -18.46
C LYS A 31 -7.38 -4.08 -18.96
N GLN A 32 -8.46 -4.79 -19.29
CA GLN A 32 -8.39 -6.13 -19.87
C GLN A 32 -7.63 -6.12 -21.22
N ASP A 33 -7.99 -5.20 -22.10
CA ASP A 33 -7.36 -5.07 -23.42
C ASP A 33 -5.86 -4.75 -23.28
N ARG A 34 -5.50 -3.88 -22.34
CA ARG A 34 -4.09 -3.58 -22.04
C ARG A 34 -3.33 -4.82 -21.56
N CYS A 35 -3.90 -5.57 -20.61
CA CYS A 35 -3.28 -6.83 -20.14
C CYS A 35 -3.19 -7.86 -21.28
N GLN A 36 -4.23 -8.02 -22.07
CA GLN A 36 -4.24 -8.93 -23.20
C GLN A 36 -3.15 -8.57 -24.23
N LYS A 37 -2.99 -7.28 -24.55
CA LYS A 37 -1.96 -6.79 -25.48
C LYS A 37 -0.54 -7.07 -25.00
N LEU A 38 -0.28 -6.87 -23.70
CA LEU A 38 1.06 -6.99 -23.13
C LEU A 38 1.44 -8.43 -22.77
N LEU A 39 0.48 -9.21 -22.29
CA LEU A 39 0.73 -10.50 -21.67
C LEU A 39 0.20 -11.68 -22.51
N GLY A 40 -0.67 -11.44 -23.49
CA GLY A 40 -1.30 -12.49 -24.31
C GLY A 40 -0.33 -13.37 -25.09
N ARG A 41 0.89 -12.89 -25.36
CA ARG A 41 1.97 -13.69 -25.99
C ARG A 41 2.51 -14.81 -25.10
N PHE A 42 2.30 -14.72 -23.79
CA PHE A 42 2.77 -15.71 -22.81
C PHE A 42 1.72 -16.79 -22.49
N GLY A 43 0.46 -16.53 -22.79
CA GLY A 43 -0.63 -17.45 -22.55
C GLY A 43 -1.99 -16.76 -22.51
N LYS A 44 -3.02 -17.53 -22.14
CA LYS A 44 -4.37 -17.00 -22.00
C LYS A 44 -4.44 -16.04 -20.81
N VAL A 45 -4.85 -14.80 -21.06
CA VAL A 45 -5.18 -13.83 -20.01
C VAL A 45 -6.63 -14.03 -19.60
N SER A 46 -6.86 -14.38 -18.34
CA SER A 46 -8.19 -14.57 -17.77
C SER A 46 -8.97 -13.24 -17.74
N PRO A 47 -10.30 -13.25 -17.67
CA PRO A 47 -11.09 -12.04 -17.49
C PRO A 47 -10.69 -11.31 -16.22
N ILE A 48 -10.57 -9.98 -16.29
CA ILE A 48 -10.20 -9.15 -15.15
C ILE A 48 -11.23 -9.25 -14.02
N LEU A 49 -10.73 -9.41 -12.81
CA LEU A 49 -11.57 -9.37 -11.61
C LEU A 49 -11.74 -7.92 -11.16
N GLY A 50 -12.94 -7.39 -11.40
CA GLY A 50 -13.33 -6.04 -10.98
C GLY A 50 -13.78 -5.99 -9.53
N MET A 51 -14.04 -4.78 -9.04
CA MET A 51 -14.55 -4.51 -7.71
C MET A 51 -16.06 -4.28 -7.76
N GLU A 52 -16.82 -4.83 -6.82
CA GLU A 52 -18.27 -4.66 -6.77
C GLU A 52 -18.66 -3.19 -6.48
N CYS A 53 -17.98 -2.59 -5.48
CA CYS A 53 -18.13 -1.17 -5.13
C CYS A 53 -16.81 -0.43 -5.34
N PRO A 54 -16.58 0.19 -6.52
CA PRO A 54 -15.27 0.76 -6.88
C PRO A 54 -15.01 2.15 -6.26
N TYR A 55 -15.65 2.45 -5.14
CA TYR A 55 -15.57 3.73 -4.44
C TYR A 55 -15.08 3.56 -3.01
N HIS A 56 -14.43 4.61 -2.46
CA HIS A 56 -14.00 4.70 -1.06
C HIS A 56 -13.15 3.52 -0.56
N TYR A 57 -12.41 2.89 -1.47
CA TYR A 57 -11.65 1.68 -1.21
C TYR A 57 -10.24 1.94 -0.63
N ARG A 58 -9.74 3.18 -0.71
CA ARG A 58 -8.39 3.51 -0.24
C ARG A 58 -8.37 3.63 1.28
N ASN A 59 -7.77 2.65 1.93
CA ASN A 59 -7.58 2.63 3.39
C ASN A 59 -6.44 3.53 3.89
N LYS A 60 -5.63 4.08 2.99
CA LYS A 60 -4.57 5.05 3.28
C LYS A 60 -4.79 6.32 2.48
N VAL A 61 -5.01 7.41 3.19
CA VAL A 61 -5.27 8.74 2.63
C VAL A 61 -4.20 9.70 3.10
N GLN A 62 -3.71 10.54 2.19
CA GLN A 62 -2.68 11.51 2.47
C GLN A 62 -3.04 12.86 1.86
N ALA A 63 -3.17 13.88 2.71
CA ALA A 63 -3.41 15.24 2.27
C ALA A 63 -2.22 16.16 2.59
N ALA A 64 -1.86 17.01 1.65
CA ALA A 64 -0.95 18.12 1.84
C ALA A 64 -1.70 19.35 2.35
N PHE A 65 -1.05 20.19 3.16
CA PHE A 65 -1.61 21.41 3.75
C PHE A 65 -0.84 22.64 3.29
N ALA A 66 -1.55 23.70 2.95
CA ALA A 66 -0.96 24.98 2.62
C ALA A 66 -1.88 26.14 3.00
N TYR A 67 -1.32 27.37 3.06
CA TYR A 67 -2.09 28.59 3.18
C TYR A 67 -2.37 29.18 1.79
N ASP A 68 -3.64 29.20 1.40
CA ASP A 68 -4.08 29.87 0.16
C ASP A 68 -4.17 31.37 0.41
N LYS A 69 -3.15 32.11 -0.04
CA LYS A 69 -3.07 33.56 0.12
C LYS A 69 -4.22 34.31 -0.58
N ARG A 70 -4.75 33.75 -1.69
CA ARG A 70 -5.86 34.38 -2.44
C ARG A 70 -7.18 34.28 -1.69
N ARG A 71 -7.40 33.16 -1.02
CA ARG A 71 -8.62 32.89 -0.25
C ARG A 71 -8.49 33.23 1.23
N GLY A 72 -7.31 33.58 1.71
CA GLY A 72 -7.04 33.91 3.11
C GLY A 72 -7.28 32.75 4.08
N ARG A 73 -7.11 31.48 3.64
CA ARG A 73 -7.42 30.30 4.46
C ARG A 73 -6.45 29.15 4.24
N ILE A 74 -6.38 28.26 5.22
CA ILE A 74 -5.69 26.98 5.09
C ILE A 74 -6.53 26.06 4.18
N ILE A 75 -5.86 25.37 3.27
CA ILE A 75 -6.41 24.35 2.39
C ILE A 75 -5.73 23.01 2.65
N SER A 76 -6.42 21.92 2.39
CA SER A 76 -5.88 20.57 2.36
C SER A 76 -6.34 19.84 1.10
N GLY A 77 -5.52 18.92 0.60
CA GLY A 77 -5.83 18.17 -0.60
C GLY A 77 -4.60 17.49 -1.18
N VAL A 78 -4.62 17.26 -2.48
CA VAL A 78 -3.57 16.55 -3.19
C VAL A 78 -2.78 17.48 -4.10
N TYR A 79 -1.50 17.17 -4.35
CA TYR A 79 -0.74 17.90 -5.35
C TYR A 79 -1.28 17.62 -6.75
N GLN A 80 -1.49 18.69 -7.52
CA GLN A 80 -1.73 18.58 -8.95
C GLN A 80 -0.52 17.91 -9.59
N SER A 81 -0.77 16.93 -10.47
CA SER A 81 0.28 16.16 -11.15
C SER A 81 1.39 17.07 -11.69
N SER A 82 2.64 16.68 -11.46
CA SER A 82 3.85 17.40 -11.89
C SER A 82 3.99 18.84 -11.38
N THR A 83 3.28 19.20 -10.30
CA THR A 83 3.36 20.55 -9.68
C THR A 83 3.37 20.46 -8.15
N HIS A 84 3.76 21.56 -7.48
CA HIS A 84 3.60 21.76 -6.04
C HIS A 84 2.28 22.48 -5.67
N ARG A 85 1.35 22.61 -6.60
CA ARG A 85 0.06 23.25 -6.35
C ARG A 85 -0.92 22.25 -5.73
N ILE A 86 -1.47 22.60 -4.58
CA ILE A 86 -2.51 21.77 -3.94
C ILE A 86 -3.86 22.04 -4.61
N VAL A 87 -4.51 20.98 -5.03
CA VAL A 87 -5.94 20.95 -5.41
C VAL A 87 -6.73 20.68 -4.14
N PRO A 88 -7.56 21.62 -3.67
CA PRO A 88 -8.36 21.39 -2.46
C PRO A 88 -9.35 20.26 -2.69
N VAL A 89 -9.38 19.32 -1.74
CA VAL A 89 -10.30 18.18 -1.73
C VAL A 89 -10.84 18.04 -0.31
N ASP A 90 -12.15 18.04 -0.17
CA ASP A 90 -12.85 17.84 1.10
C ASP A 90 -13.49 16.42 1.17
N SER A 91 -13.74 15.83 0.00
CA SER A 91 -14.24 14.47 -0.17
C SER A 91 -13.72 13.91 -1.48
N CYS A 92 -13.23 12.69 -1.46
CA CYS A 92 -12.70 11.98 -2.61
C CYS A 92 -13.50 10.69 -2.88
N GLN A 93 -13.82 10.42 -4.13
CA GLN A 93 -14.60 9.22 -4.49
C GLN A 93 -13.84 7.90 -4.31
N THR A 94 -12.51 7.94 -4.20
CA THR A 94 -11.69 6.72 -4.02
C THR A 94 -11.13 6.57 -2.62
N GLU A 95 -11.00 7.66 -1.86
CA GLU A 95 -10.48 7.67 -0.49
C GLU A 95 -11.54 7.30 0.54
N ASP A 96 -11.13 6.74 1.66
CA ASP A 96 -12.01 6.44 2.78
C ASP A 96 -12.67 7.70 3.34
N GLU A 97 -13.99 7.71 3.45
CA GLU A 97 -14.77 8.88 3.89
C GLU A 97 -14.45 9.32 5.32
N THR A 98 -14.09 8.37 6.20
CA THR A 98 -13.67 8.70 7.57
C THR A 98 -12.35 9.45 7.57
N ALA A 99 -11.42 9.02 6.72
CA ALA A 99 -10.14 9.72 6.55
C ALA A 99 -10.34 11.14 6.00
N ASP A 100 -11.22 11.34 5.02
CA ASP A 100 -11.56 12.66 4.49
C ASP A 100 -12.12 13.58 5.58
N ARG A 101 -13.09 13.09 6.38
CA ARG A 101 -13.66 13.86 7.50
C ARG A 101 -12.62 14.26 8.54
N ILE A 102 -11.70 13.35 8.87
CA ILE A 102 -10.61 13.63 9.83
C ILE A 102 -9.68 14.72 9.29
N ILE A 103 -9.30 14.66 8.00
CA ILE A 103 -8.44 15.66 7.36
C ILE A 103 -9.10 17.05 7.37
N VAL A 104 -10.40 17.12 7.07
CA VAL A 104 -11.17 18.38 7.12
C VAL A 104 -11.20 18.93 8.57
N SER A 105 -11.43 18.06 9.57
CA SER A 105 -11.41 18.46 10.97
C SER A 105 -10.05 18.96 11.43
N VAL A 106 -8.95 18.28 11.06
CA VAL A 106 -7.58 18.75 11.34
C VAL A 106 -7.35 20.13 10.74
N ARG A 107 -7.83 20.39 9.53
CA ARG A 107 -7.74 21.71 8.88
C ARG A 107 -8.48 22.79 9.69
N GLY A 108 -9.66 22.50 10.22
CA GLY A 108 -10.40 23.40 11.12
C GLY A 108 -9.62 23.67 12.41
N LEU A 109 -9.13 22.63 13.07
CA LEU A 109 -8.36 22.73 14.30
C LEU A 109 -7.07 23.53 14.16
N LEU A 110 -6.41 23.52 12.99
CA LEU A 110 -5.24 24.39 12.77
C LEU A 110 -5.59 25.86 12.96
N LYS A 111 -6.75 26.31 12.48
CA LYS A 111 -7.26 27.67 12.66
C LYS A 111 -7.55 27.94 14.14
N ASP A 112 -8.28 27.05 14.81
CA ASP A 112 -8.72 27.23 16.19
C ASP A 112 -7.53 27.32 17.17
N PHE A 113 -6.50 26.51 16.91
CA PHE A 113 -5.26 26.50 17.72
C PHE A 113 -4.17 27.45 17.20
N LYS A 114 -4.48 28.31 16.23
CA LYS A 114 -3.54 29.26 15.60
C LYS A 114 -2.25 28.61 15.09
N LEU A 115 -2.35 27.40 14.58
CA LEU A 115 -1.26 26.65 13.97
C LEU A 115 -1.21 26.95 12.47
N GLN A 116 -0.01 27.12 11.94
CA GLN A 116 0.19 27.46 10.52
C GLN A 116 0.40 26.20 9.69
N ALA A 117 -0.14 26.18 8.47
CA ALA A 117 0.32 25.23 7.46
C ALA A 117 1.78 25.54 7.10
N TYR A 118 2.53 24.49 6.75
CA TYR A 118 3.91 24.62 6.33
C TYR A 118 3.97 25.26 4.94
N ASP A 119 4.89 26.20 4.76
CA ASP A 119 5.18 26.85 3.48
C ASP A 119 6.52 26.29 2.96
N GLU A 120 6.47 25.51 1.88
CA GLU A 120 7.65 24.89 1.27
C GLU A 120 8.67 25.89 0.73
N ASN A 121 8.22 27.10 0.35
CA ASN A 121 9.12 28.14 -0.18
C ASN A 121 9.97 28.75 0.94
N THR A 122 9.38 29.00 2.09
CA THR A 122 10.06 29.62 3.24
C THR A 122 10.67 28.61 4.21
N GLY A 123 10.21 27.35 4.17
CA GLY A 123 10.60 26.32 5.13
C GLY A 123 10.01 26.55 6.54
N ARG A 124 8.95 27.38 6.65
CA ARG A 124 8.32 27.76 7.92
C ARG A 124 6.88 27.24 8.01
N GLY A 125 6.41 27.06 9.23
CA GLY A 125 5.07 26.56 9.52
C GLY A 125 5.09 25.23 10.26
N PHE A 126 3.93 24.78 10.68
CA PHE A 126 3.79 23.59 11.53
C PHE A 126 3.41 22.35 10.72
N LEU A 127 2.20 22.31 10.12
CA LEU A 127 1.67 21.10 9.50
C LEU A 127 1.95 21.05 7.99
N ARG A 128 2.62 20.00 7.56
CA ARG A 128 2.92 19.70 6.14
C ARG A 128 1.86 18.80 5.52
N HIS A 129 1.65 17.63 6.15
CA HIS A 129 0.73 16.62 5.67
C HIS A 129 -0.03 15.98 6.83
N VAL A 130 -1.17 15.40 6.51
CA VAL A 130 -1.86 14.44 7.37
C VAL A 130 -1.95 13.13 6.60
N LEU A 131 -1.51 12.05 7.23
CA LEU A 131 -1.68 10.70 6.75
C LEU A 131 -2.70 10.00 7.66
N VAL A 132 -3.76 9.45 7.09
CA VAL A 132 -4.73 8.62 7.79
C VAL A 132 -4.64 7.20 7.25
N LYS A 133 -4.55 6.22 8.13
CA LYS A 133 -4.68 4.80 7.78
C LYS A 133 -5.88 4.24 8.53
N ARG A 134 -6.67 3.42 7.86
CA ARG A 134 -7.82 2.75 8.44
C ARG A 134 -7.75 1.24 8.23
N GLY A 135 -7.98 0.48 9.29
CA GLY A 135 -8.26 -0.95 9.21
C GLY A 135 -9.72 -1.13 8.79
N PHE A 136 -9.97 -1.69 7.62
CA PHE A 136 -11.34 -1.83 7.10
C PHE A 136 -12.13 -2.89 7.84
N ALA A 137 -11.49 -3.99 8.22
CA ALA A 137 -12.14 -5.05 8.99
C ALA A 137 -12.33 -4.66 10.46
N THR A 138 -11.37 -3.94 11.06
CA THR A 138 -11.40 -3.62 12.49
C THR A 138 -12.01 -2.26 12.81
N GLY A 139 -12.10 -1.36 11.83
CA GLY A 139 -12.52 0.02 12.02
C GLY A 139 -11.48 0.91 12.71
N GLN A 140 -10.31 0.38 13.07
CA GLN A 140 -9.24 1.16 13.74
C GLN A 140 -8.69 2.24 12.84
N VAL A 141 -8.40 3.42 13.41
CA VAL A 141 -7.90 4.58 12.67
C VAL A 141 -6.61 5.11 13.27
N MET A 142 -5.60 5.29 12.43
CA MET A 142 -4.36 5.98 12.73
C MET A 142 -4.33 7.34 12.05
N VAL A 143 -3.98 8.38 12.79
CA VAL A 143 -3.72 9.72 12.27
C VAL A 143 -2.26 10.08 12.49
N VAL A 144 -1.55 10.41 11.42
CA VAL A 144 -0.16 10.88 11.47
C VAL A 144 -0.11 12.34 11.06
N LEU A 145 0.23 13.21 12.00
CA LEU A 145 0.45 14.64 11.76
C LEU A 145 1.91 14.84 11.35
N VAL A 146 2.15 15.11 10.07
CA VAL A 146 3.51 15.37 9.55
C VAL A 146 3.82 16.85 9.70
N THR A 147 4.79 17.15 10.55
CA THR A 147 5.11 18.52 10.95
C THR A 147 6.50 18.96 10.50
N GLY A 148 6.65 20.21 10.12
CA GLY A 148 7.95 20.83 9.78
C GLY A 148 8.81 21.15 10.99
N THR A 149 8.32 20.92 12.22
CA THR A 149 9.01 21.21 13.48
C THR A 149 8.60 20.20 14.55
N PRO A 150 9.49 19.82 15.48
CA PRO A 150 9.13 18.96 16.61
C PRO A 150 8.29 19.69 17.67
N VAL A 151 8.25 21.02 17.63
CA VAL A 151 7.54 21.84 18.63
C VAL A 151 6.04 21.85 18.34
N PHE A 152 5.26 21.28 19.26
CA PHE A 152 3.80 21.26 19.19
C PHE A 152 3.23 21.73 20.53
N THR A 153 3.11 23.04 20.70
CA THR A 153 2.75 23.69 21.99
C THR A 153 1.37 23.30 22.47
N ALA A 154 0.37 23.27 21.60
CA ALA A 154 -1.03 22.98 21.93
C ALA A 154 -1.39 21.49 21.87
N LYS A 155 -0.42 20.56 21.80
CA LYS A 155 -0.64 19.15 21.44
C LYS A 155 -1.70 18.45 22.28
N LYS A 156 -1.72 18.66 23.63
CA LYS A 156 -2.68 17.98 24.51
C LYS A 156 -4.13 18.35 24.17
N HIS A 157 -4.40 19.64 24.04
CA HIS A 157 -5.74 20.14 23.72
C HIS A 157 -6.15 19.81 22.29
N PHE A 158 -5.22 19.93 21.34
CA PHE A 158 -5.46 19.55 19.95
C PHE A 158 -5.84 18.06 19.82
N VAL A 159 -5.06 17.17 20.44
CA VAL A 159 -5.32 15.72 20.44
C VAL A 159 -6.66 15.41 21.13
N ALA A 160 -6.95 16.03 22.27
CA ALA A 160 -8.22 15.84 22.95
C ALA A 160 -9.40 16.28 22.08
N LYS A 161 -9.32 17.44 21.44
CA LYS A 161 -10.38 17.95 20.57
C LYS A 161 -10.56 17.12 19.32
N LEU A 162 -9.48 16.66 18.69
CA LEU A 162 -9.56 15.79 17.53
C LEU A 162 -10.24 14.45 17.87
N ARG A 163 -9.95 13.87 19.04
CA ARG A 163 -10.60 12.64 19.54
C ARG A 163 -12.07 12.84 19.92
N GLU A 164 -12.41 14.01 20.43
CA GLU A 164 -13.83 14.37 20.70
C GLU A 164 -14.64 14.40 19.40
N LEU A 165 -14.06 14.94 18.32
CA LEU A 165 -14.70 15.00 17.01
C LEU A 165 -14.71 13.63 16.29
N HIS A 166 -13.72 12.79 16.57
CA HIS A 166 -13.48 11.50 15.90
C HIS A 166 -13.13 10.42 16.95
N PRO A 167 -14.12 9.89 17.69
CA PRO A 167 -13.89 8.88 18.73
C PRO A 167 -13.35 7.54 18.17
N GLU A 168 -13.52 7.29 16.89
CA GLU A 168 -12.98 6.13 16.18
C GLU A 168 -11.45 6.12 16.06
N ILE A 169 -10.76 7.25 16.34
CA ILE A 169 -9.31 7.32 16.26
C ILE A 169 -8.66 6.45 17.35
N THR A 170 -7.96 5.42 16.90
CA THR A 170 -7.22 4.48 17.76
C THR A 170 -5.88 5.04 18.20
N THR A 171 -5.18 5.74 17.30
CA THR A 171 -3.85 6.29 17.61
C THR A 171 -3.55 7.56 16.81
N ILE A 172 -2.78 8.46 17.43
CA ILE A 172 -2.31 9.71 16.82
C ILE A 172 -0.81 9.80 16.99
N LEU A 173 -0.09 10.04 15.90
CA LEU A 173 1.36 10.25 15.89
C LEU A 173 1.70 11.64 15.36
N GLN A 174 2.80 12.19 15.87
CA GLN A 174 3.53 13.27 15.21
C GLN A 174 4.75 12.68 14.51
N ASN A 175 4.83 12.88 13.20
CA ASN A 175 6.04 12.59 12.44
C ASN A 175 6.71 13.90 12.06
N VAL A 176 8.00 14.06 12.39
CA VAL A 176 8.73 15.29 12.12
C VAL A 176 9.52 15.15 10.83
N ASN A 177 9.14 15.93 9.83
CA ASN A 177 9.86 16.06 8.58
C ASN A 177 10.26 17.53 8.38
N ASP A 178 11.43 17.89 8.90
CA ASP A 178 12.03 19.21 8.80
C ASP A 178 12.98 19.37 7.60
N LYS A 179 13.14 18.31 6.79
CA LYS A 179 14.00 18.31 5.61
C LYS A 179 13.24 18.83 4.38
N ARG A 180 13.97 19.45 3.45
CA ARG A 180 13.46 19.76 2.10
C ARG A 180 13.57 18.50 1.24
N THR A 181 12.52 17.70 1.22
CA THR A 181 12.46 16.42 0.52
C THR A 181 11.05 16.18 -0.02
N SER A 182 10.94 15.38 -1.08
CA SER A 182 9.68 14.85 -1.61
C SER A 182 9.08 13.74 -0.74
N LEU A 183 9.86 13.16 0.17
CA LEU A 183 9.36 12.16 1.11
C LEU A 183 8.39 12.82 2.09
N VAL A 184 7.25 12.19 2.29
CA VAL A 184 6.22 12.70 3.20
C VAL A 184 6.61 12.50 4.65
N LEU A 185 6.99 11.27 5.02
CA LEU A 185 7.38 10.92 6.39
C LEU A 185 8.86 11.19 6.62
N GLY A 186 9.16 11.84 7.74
CA GLY A 186 10.51 11.98 8.26
C GLY A 186 10.93 10.78 9.12
N GLU A 187 12.14 10.86 9.65
CA GLU A 187 12.73 9.78 10.45
C GLU A 187 12.17 9.72 11.89
N ARG A 188 11.86 10.87 12.48
CA ARG A 188 11.47 11.01 13.89
C ARG A 188 9.96 10.92 14.06
N GLU A 189 9.53 10.02 14.91
CA GLU A 189 8.12 9.84 15.26
C GLU A 189 7.91 9.93 16.76
N LYS A 190 6.74 10.43 17.15
CA LYS A 190 6.28 10.51 18.53
C LYS A 190 4.81 10.13 18.60
N VAL A 191 4.50 9.15 19.43
CA VAL A 191 3.11 8.82 19.75
C VAL A 191 2.54 9.93 20.65
N LEU A 192 1.41 10.51 20.22
CA LEU A 192 0.67 11.51 20.97
C LEU A 192 -0.51 10.90 21.71
N TYR A 193 -1.11 9.83 21.15
CA TYR A 193 -2.21 9.09 21.71
C TYR A 193 -2.23 7.65 21.17
N GLY A 194 -2.67 6.70 22.00
CA GLY A 194 -2.84 5.30 21.63
C GLY A 194 -1.53 4.51 21.54
N PRO A 195 -1.56 3.33 20.90
CA PRO A 195 -0.42 2.41 20.88
C PRO A 195 0.66 2.75 19.85
N GLY A 196 0.42 3.69 18.92
CA GLY A 196 1.34 4.01 17.81
C GLY A 196 1.19 3.13 16.57
N TYR A 197 0.20 2.24 16.56
CA TYR A 197 -0.14 1.37 15.43
C TYR A 197 -1.64 1.10 15.41
N ILE A 198 -2.12 0.54 14.32
CA ILE A 198 -3.45 -0.06 14.19
C ILE A 198 -3.31 -1.52 13.80
N VAL A 199 -4.38 -2.28 13.98
CA VAL A 199 -4.49 -3.67 13.52
C VAL A 199 -5.60 -3.75 12.50
N ASP A 200 -5.37 -4.49 11.41
CA ASP A 200 -6.41 -4.86 10.46
C ASP A 200 -6.43 -6.36 10.22
N GLU A 201 -7.48 -6.88 9.61
CA GLU A 201 -7.60 -8.28 9.23
C GLU A 201 -7.67 -8.40 7.70
N LEU A 202 -6.92 -9.35 7.15
CA LEU A 202 -6.85 -9.63 5.72
C LEU A 202 -6.67 -11.14 5.52
N CYS A 203 -7.53 -11.76 4.71
CA CYS A 203 -7.52 -13.20 4.47
C CYS A 203 -7.50 -14.02 5.79
N GLY A 204 -8.18 -13.53 6.82
CA GLY A 204 -8.25 -14.12 8.15
C GLY A 204 -6.95 -14.07 8.97
N CYS A 205 -5.95 -13.32 8.56
CA CYS A 205 -4.76 -12.99 9.35
C CYS A 205 -4.85 -11.57 9.89
N ARG A 206 -4.32 -11.35 11.09
CA ARG A 206 -4.25 -10.02 11.73
C ARG A 206 -2.89 -9.39 11.45
N PHE A 207 -2.91 -8.12 11.06
CA PHE A 207 -1.71 -7.37 10.70
C PHE A 207 -1.61 -6.09 11.53
N ARG A 208 -0.51 -5.97 12.25
CA ARG A 208 -0.10 -4.71 12.86
C ARG A 208 0.46 -3.79 11.76
N ILE A 209 -0.07 -2.58 11.71
CA ILE A 209 0.26 -1.58 10.69
C ILE A 209 0.82 -0.35 11.40
N SER A 210 2.09 -0.06 11.20
CA SER A 210 2.75 1.15 11.69
C SER A 210 2.62 2.32 10.69
N ALA A 211 3.04 3.52 11.06
CA ALA A 211 2.96 4.68 10.16
C ALA A 211 3.77 4.48 8.87
N LYS A 212 4.96 3.86 8.97
CA LYS A 212 5.89 3.65 7.85
C LYS A 212 5.69 2.34 7.09
N SER A 213 5.02 1.34 7.69
CA SER A 213 4.82 0.05 7.03
C SER A 213 3.95 0.18 5.78
N PHE A 214 4.33 -0.56 4.74
CA PHE A 214 3.50 -0.74 3.57
C PHE A 214 2.37 -1.72 3.91
N TYR A 215 1.17 -1.41 3.49
CA TYR A 215 0.00 -2.27 3.52
C TYR A 215 -0.84 -1.94 2.30
N GLN A 216 -1.42 -2.94 1.65
CA GLN A 216 -2.17 -2.75 0.41
C GLN A 216 -3.35 -1.79 0.63
N ILE A 217 -3.50 -0.81 -0.27
CA ILE A 217 -4.43 0.30 -0.06
C ILE A 217 -5.89 -0.01 -0.40
N ASN A 218 -6.14 -1.15 -1.03
CA ASN A 218 -7.48 -1.66 -1.33
C ASN A 218 -7.64 -3.05 -0.71
N PRO A 219 -8.02 -3.16 0.57
CA PRO A 219 -8.08 -4.44 1.26
C PRO A 219 -9.09 -5.42 0.63
N VAL A 220 -10.21 -4.94 0.11
CA VAL A 220 -11.23 -5.78 -0.55
C VAL A 220 -10.64 -6.49 -1.78
N GLN A 221 -9.99 -5.75 -2.67
CA GLN A 221 -9.36 -6.36 -3.85
C GLN A 221 -8.06 -7.12 -3.50
N THR A 222 -7.42 -6.79 -2.39
CA THR A 222 -6.26 -7.55 -1.91
C THR A 222 -6.66 -8.97 -1.50
N GLU A 223 -7.82 -9.15 -0.88
CA GLU A 223 -8.33 -10.50 -0.58
C GLU A 223 -8.60 -11.31 -1.84
N VAL A 224 -9.16 -10.68 -2.89
CA VAL A 224 -9.35 -11.31 -4.20
C VAL A 224 -8.00 -11.69 -4.83
N LEU A 225 -7.04 -10.76 -4.79
CA LEU A 225 -5.69 -10.97 -5.33
C LEU A 225 -4.96 -12.12 -4.60
N TYR A 226 -4.98 -12.09 -3.27
CA TYR A 226 -4.29 -13.11 -2.47
C TYR A 226 -4.98 -14.47 -2.54
N SER A 227 -6.32 -14.52 -2.63
CA SER A 227 -7.03 -15.77 -2.89
C SER A 227 -6.57 -16.40 -4.21
N LYS A 228 -6.42 -15.61 -5.27
CA LYS A 228 -5.88 -16.10 -6.54
C LYS A 228 -4.41 -16.50 -6.44
N ALA A 229 -3.60 -15.77 -5.71
CA ALA A 229 -2.21 -16.15 -5.48
C ALA A 229 -2.09 -17.49 -4.74
N MET A 230 -2.93 -17.73 -3.73
CA MET A 230 -2.96 -19.02 -3.01
C MET A 230 -3.49 -20.16 -3.90
N GLU A 231 -4.52 -19.91 -4.72
CA GLU A 231 -4.99 -20.87 -5.73
C GLU A 231 -3.86 -21.27 -6.68
N PHE A 232 -3.09 -20.29 -7.18
CA PHE A 232 -1.96 -20.53 -8.09
C PHE A 232 -0.78 -21.25 -7.40
N ALA A 233 -0.61 -21.07 -6.12
CA ALA A 233 0.46 -21.72 -5.36
C ALA A 233 0.25 -23.23 -5.20
N GLU A 234 -1.00 -23.71 -5.19
CA GLU A 234 -1.37 -25.14 -5.02
C GLU A 234 -0.67 -25.76 -3.81
N LEU A 235 -0.83 -25.13 -2.63
CA LEU A 235 -0.22 -25.57 -1.39
C LEU A 235 -0.90 -26.86 -0.87
N THR A 236 -0.11 -27.82 -0.43
CA THR A 236 -0.58 -29.15 0.06
C THR A 236 -0.23 -29.45 1.52
N GLY A 237 0.50 -28.53 2.17
CA GLY A 237 0.92 -28.69 3.58
C GLY A 237 2.39 -29.10 3.76
N LYS A 238 3.13 -29.29 2.69
CA LYS A 238 4.53 -29.77 2.74
C LYS A 238 5.54 -28.78 2.18
N GLU A 239 5.07 -27.78 1.44
CA GLU A 239 5.91 -26.88 0.67
C GLU A 239 6.78 -25.99 1.55
N LYS A 240 8.06 -25.86 1.15
CA LYS A 240 8.97 -24.83 1.59
C LYS A 240 8.75 -23.61 0.71
N VAL A 241 8.16 -22.56 1.29
CA VAL A 241 7.72 -21.34 0.59
C VAL A 241 8.65 -20.17 0.89
N LEU A 242 9.08 -19.45 -0.13
CA LEU A 242 9.74 -18.17 -0.01
C LEU A 242 8.77 -17.03 -0.37
N ASP A 243 8.65 -16.04 0.50
CA ASP A 243 7.98 -14.76 0.24
C ASP A 243 9.06 -13.68 0.02
N ALA A 244 9.41 -13.48 -1.24
CA ALA A 244 10.39 -12.47 -1.64
C ALA A 244 9.73 -11.10 -1.70
N TYR A 245 10.39 -10.07 -1.15
CA TYR A 245 9.82 -8.73 -0.93
C TYR A 245 8.64 -8.72 0.06
N CYS A 246 8.76 -9.48 1.15
CA CYS A 246 7.62 -9.83 2.02
C CYS A 246 6.98 -8.64 2.76
N GLY A 247 7.61 -7.47 2.83
CA GLY A 247 7.10 -6.33 3.59
C GLY A 247 6.83 -6.69 5.06
N ILE A 248 5.61 -6.44 5.53
CA ILE A 248 5.18 -6.83 6.89
C ILE A 248 4.67 -8.29 6.98
N GLY A 249 5.01 -9.11 5.97
CA GLY A 249 4.72 -10.53 5.94
C GLY A 249 3.32 -10.89 5.46
N THR A 250 2.64 -10.02 4.70
CA THR A 250 1.23 -10.23 4.35
C THR A 250 1.01 -11.49 3.51
N ILE A 251 1.77 -11.69 2.43
CA ILE A 251 1.62 -12.85 1.55
C ILE A 251 2.08 -14.12 2.26
N GLY A 252 3.26 -14.09 2.90
CA GLY A 252 3.82 -15.24 3.59
C GLY A 252 2.94 -15.77 4.73
N LEU A 253 2.35 -14.88 5.54
CA LEU A 253 1.43 -15.30 6.61
C LEU A 253 0.11 -15.84 6.07
N VAL A 254 -0.40 -15.27 4.98
CA VAL A 254 -1.58 -15.84 4.30
C VAL A 254 -1.24 -17.21 3.72
N ALA A 255 -0.06 -17.41 3.13
CA ALA A 255 0.39 -18.71 2.65
C ALA A 255 0.54 -19.74 3.79
N ALA A 256 1.12 -19.34 4.93
CA ALA A 256 1.22 -20.18 6.11
C ALA A 256 -0.16 -20.63 6.63
N LYS A 257 -1.15 -19.71 6.62
CA LYS A 257 -2.53 -20.02 7.00
C LYS A 257 -3.23 -20.94 6.00
N HIS A 258 -2.90 -20.81 4.71
CA HIS A 258 -3.47 -21.65 3.63
C HIS A 258 -2.73 -22.98 3.44
N GLY A 259 -1.92 -23.38 4.40
CA GLY A 259 -1.34 -24.72 4.45
C GLY A 259 0.07 -24.82 3.87
N ALA A 260 0.85 -23.77 3.78
CA ALA A 260 2.28 -23.89 3.51
C ALA A 260 2.96 -24.67 4.66
N GLY A 261 3.85 -25.61 4.32
CA GLY A 261 4.60 -26.38 5.32
C GLY A 261 5.55 -25.48 6.12
N GLN A 262 6.32 -24.68 5.43
CA GLN A 262 7.25 -23.70 5.99
C GLN A 262 7.24 -22.43 5.12
N VAL A 263 7.34 -21.26 5.74
CA VAL A 263 7.43 -19.97 5.04
C VAL A 263 8.63 -19.20 5.56
N LEU A 264 9.45 -18.71 4.63
CA LEU A 264 10.49 -17.71 4.93
C LEU A 264 10.18 -16.45 4.14
N GLY A 265 10.07 -15.31 4.83
CA GLY A 265 9.97 -13.98 4.22
C GLY A 265 11.31 -13.26 4.23
N VAL A 266 11.64 -12.61 3.11
CA VAL A 266 12.85 -11.78 2.96
C VAL A 266 12.45 -10.36 2.61
N GLU A 267 12.97 -9.38 3.37
CA GLU A 267 12.66 -7.95 3.22
C GLU A 267 13.88 -7.10 3.56
N LEU A 268 14.12 -6.07 2.76
CA LEU A 268 15.26 -5.17 2.93
C LEU A 268 15.06 -4.19 4.11
N ASN A 269 13.82 -3.74 4.33
CA ASN A 269 13.48 -2.76 5.36
C ASN A 269 13.41 -3.41 6.77
N PRO A 270 14.32 -3.05 7.69
CA PRO A 270 14.38 -3.68 9.01
C PRO A 270 13.14 -3.41 9.88
N ASP A 271 12.42 -2.32 9.67
CA ASP A 271 11.19 -2.02 10.42
C ASP A 271 10.02 -2.87 9.93
N ALA A 272 9.95 -3.14 8.62
CA ALA A 272 8.98 -4.06 8.05
C ALA A 272 9.23 -5.50 8.52
N VAL A 273 10.49 -5.95 8.60
CA VAL A 273 10.83 -7.27 9.15
C VAL A 273 10.39 -7.41 10.61
N LYS A 274 10.60 -6.38 11.44
CA LYS A 274 10.11 -6.38 12.83
C LYS A 274 8.59 -6.51 12.90
N ASP A 275 7.87 -5.77 12.06
CA ASP A 275 6.41 -5.87 11.97
C ASP A 275 6.00 -7.27 11.50
N ALA A 276 6.68 -7.87 10.50
CA ALA A 276 6.41 -9.23 10.03
C ALA A 276 6.59 -10.30 11.13
N ILE A 277 7.69 -10.23 11.88
CA ILE A 277 7.94 -11.13 13.02
C ILE A 277 6.84 -10.97 14.08
N GLN A 278 6.43 -9.74 14.37
CA GLN A 278 5.37 -9.48 15.33
C GLN A 278 4.02 -10.01 14.81
N ASN A 279 3.73 -9.82 13.53
CA ASN A 279 2.53 -10.34 12.88
C ASN A 279 2.47 -11.88 12.91
N ALA A 280 3.60 -12.56 12.69
CA ALA A 280 3.66 -14.02 12.84
C ALA A 280 3.29 -14.46 14.25
N LYS A 281 3.81 -13.79 15.29
CA LYS A 281 3.50 -14.08 16.69
C LYS A 281 2.02 -13.84 17.01
N GLU A 282 1.46 -12.71 16.57
CA GLU A 282 0.05 -12.36 16.80
C GLU A 282 -0.93 -13.33 16.12
N ASN A 283 -0.52 -13.94 15.02
CA ASN A 283 -1.28 -14.99 14.34
C ASN A 283 -0.93 -16.42 14.81
N ALA A 284 -0.10 -16.58 15.83
CA ALA A 284 0.37 -17.86 16.35
C ALA A 284 1.00 -18.78 15.28
N MET A 285 1.60 -18.19 14.23
CA MET A 285 2.26 -18.92 13.15
C MET A 285 3.63 -19.42 13.59
N LYS A 286 3.77 -20.71 13.78
CA LYS A 286 5.03 -21.36 14.19
C LYS A 286 5.89 -21.79 13.00
N ASN A 287 5.34 -21.78 11.81
CA ASN A 287 5.94 -22.22 10.55
C ASN A 287 6.29 -21.05 9.61
N ALA A 288 6.31 -19.81 10.11
CA ALA A 288 6.67 -18.63 9.35
C ALA A 288 7.79 -17.84 10.04
N TRP A 289 8.85 -17.54 9.31
CA TRP A 289 10.03 -16.80 9.75
C TRP A 289 10.28 -15.64 8.79
N PHE A 290 10.93 -14.59 9.29
CA PHE A 290 11.24 -13.40 8.50
C PHE A 290 12.67 -12.96 8.77
N THR A 291 13.39 -12.62 7.70
CA THR A 291 14.78 -12.18 7.76
C THR A 291 14.99 -10.90 6.97
N ARG A 292 15.97 -10.11 7.42
CA ARG A 292 16.39 -8.93 6.68
C ARG A 292 17.42 -9.33 5.63
N GLY A 293 17.18 -8.93 4.38
CA GLY A 293 18.12 -9.13 3.27
C GLY A 293 17.59 -8.54 1.97
N ASP A 294 18.47 -8.37 1.00
CA ASP A 294 18.08 -8.20 -0.39
C ASP A 294 17.61 -9.55 -0.94
N ALA A 295 16.45 -9.58 -1.58
CA ALA A 295 15.86 -10.84 -2.06
C ALA A 295 16.69 -11.50 -3.17
N GLY A 296 17.39 -10.70 -4.02
CA GLY A 296 18.26 -11.20 -5.08
C GLY A 296 19.55 -11.81 -4.51
N GLU A 297 20.20 -11.12 -3.58
CA GLU A 297 21.40 -11.63 -2.89
C GLU A 297 21.06 -12.90 -2.09
N PHE A 298 19.91 -12.90 -1.39
CA PHE A 298 19.46 -14.06 -0.64
C PHE A 298 19.26 -15.30 -1.54
N LEU A 299 18.54 -15.15 -2.67
CA LEU A 299 18.36 -16.25 -3.61
C LEU A 299 19.67 -16.71 -4.27
N ALA A 300 20.56 -15.78 -4.59
CA ALA A 300 21.87 -16.12 -5.17
C ALA A 300 22.71 -16.97 -4.20
N GLN A 301 22.69 -16.61 -2.92
CA GLN A 301 23.36 -17.40 -1.88
C GLN A 301 22.69 -18.77 -1.71
N ALA A 302 21.36 -18.82 -1.62
CA ALA A 302 20.61 -20.07 -1.50
C ALA A 302 20.91 -21.02 -2.66
N ALA A 303 20.99 -20.52 -3.90
CA ALA A 303 21.37 -21.30 -5.07
C ALA A 303 22.78 -21.91 -4.97
N GLN A 304 23.77 -21.13 -4.45
CA GLN A 304 25.15 -21.62 -4.23
C GLN A 304 25.22 -22.68 -3.14
N GLU A 305 24.40 -22.57 -2.09
CA GLU A 305 24.34 -23.50 -0.98
C GLU A 305 23.51 -24.76 -1.28
N GLY A 306 22.86 -24.80 -2.45
CA GLY A 306 21.97 -25.90 -2.86
C GLY A 306 20.63 -25.91 -2.08
N GLU A 307 20.25 -24.77 -1.48
CA GLU A 307 18.94 -24.63 -0.84
C GLU A 307 17.84 -24.47 -1.90
N GLY A 308 16.81 -25.30 -1.81
CA GLY A 308 15.65 -25.29 -2.70
C GLY A 308 14.38 -24.76 -2.04
N TRP A 309 13.50 -24.21 -2.88
CA TRP A 309 12.16 -23.76 -2.51
C TRP A 309 11.15 -24.46 -3.43
N ASP A 310 10.01 -24.88 -2.87
CA ASP A 310 8.94 -25.47 -3.69
C ASP A 310 8.13 -24.40 -4.39
N VAL A 311 7.81 -23.32 -3.66
CA VAL A 311 7.02 -22.20 -4.14
C VAL A 311 7.70 -20.88 -3.77
N VAL A 312 7.80 -19.96 -4.72
CA VAL A 312 8.26 -18.59 -4.48
C VAL A 312 7.14 -17.62 -4.82
N PHE A 313 6.70 -16.84 -3.82
CA PHE A 313 5.91 -15.64 -4.04
C PHE A 313 6.86 -14.46 -4.23
N MET A 314 6.52 -13.58 -5.18
CA MET A 314 7.25 -12.33 -5.39
C MET A 314 6.29 -11.19 -5.71
N ASP A 315 6.40 -10.09 -4.97
CA ASP A 315 5.65 -8.84 -5.18
C ASP A 315 6.67 -7.67 -5.25
N PRO A 316 7.46 -7.58 -6.33
CA PRO A 316 8.50 -6.57 -6.46
C PRO A 316 7.91 -5.17 -6.65
N PRO A 317 8.71 -4.09 -6.48
CA PRO A 317 8.31 -2.72 -6.74
C PRO A 317 7.91 -2.52 -8.22
N ARG A 318 7.35 -1.33 -8.54
CA ARG A 318 6.89 -0.98 -9.90
C ARG A 318 7.92 -1.18 -11.01
N ALA A 319 9.21 -1.09 -10.69
CA ALA A 319 10.28 -1.34 -11.65
C ALA A 319 10.39 -2.81 -12.10
N GLY A 320 9.61 -3.71 -11.49
CA GLY A 320 9.72 -5.15 -11.66
C GLY A 320 10.90 -5.74 -10.86
N ALA A 321 11.19 -7.01 -11.09
CA ALA A 321 12.33 -7.68 -10.49
C ALA A 321 13.64 -7.29 -11.20
N SER A 322 14.76 -7.34 -10.46
CA SER A 322 16.08 -7.14 -11.08
C SER A 322 16.50 -8.38 -11.90
N GLY A 323 17.36 -8.17 -12.88
CA GLY A 323 17.91 -9.28 -13.68
C GLY A 323 18.67 -10.28 -12.80
N GLU A 324 19.37 -9.81 -11.78
CA GLU A 324 20.08 -10.63 -10.80
C GLU A 324 19.11 -11.51 -10.01
N PHE A 325 18.00 -10.94 -9.52
CA PHE A 325 16.96 -11.71 -8.85
C PHE A 325 16.38 -12.79 -9.76
N LEU A 326 15.99 -12.45 -11.00
CA LEU A 326 15.42 -13.43 -11.94
C LEU A 326 16.39 -14.54 -12.31
N THR A 327 17.69 -14.23 -12.43
CA THR A 327 18.74 -15.23 -12.66
C THR A 327 18.92 -16.15 -11.45
N ALA A 328 18.96 -15.60 -10.25
CA ALA A 328 19.06 -16.38 -9.02
C ALA A 328 17.81 -17.26 -8.80
N LEU A 329 16.61 -16.72 -9.08
CA LEU A 329 15.36 -17.47 -9.03
C LEU A 329 15.39 -18.67 -9.98
N ALA A 330 15.88 -18.47 -11.21
CA ALA A 330 16.02 -19.54 -12.17
C ALA A 330 17.04 -20.60 -11.74
N ALA A 331 18.13 -20.20 -11.09
CA ALA A 331 19.15 -21.12 -10.56
C ALA A 331 18.62 -21.95 -9.38
N CYS A 332 17.80 -21.36 -8.49
CA CYS A 332 17.11 -22.09 -7.42
C CYS A 332 16.04 -23.05 -7.94
N ALA A 333 15.56 -22.85 -9.16
CA ALA A 333 14.58 -23.67 -9.87
C ALA A 333 13.37 -24.11 -9.03
N PRO A 334 12.67 -23.20 -8.32
CA PRO A 334 11.47 -23.58 -7.59
C PRO A 334 10.43 -24.21 -8.55
N ARG A 335 9.71 -25.19 -8.05
CA ARG A 335 8.64 -25.88 -8.80
C ARG A 335 7.60 -24.88 -9.32
N ARG A 336 7.33 -23.82 -8.56
CA ARG A 336 6.29 -22.82 -8.86
C ARG A 336 6.70 -21.42 -8.42
N VAL A 337 6.41 -20.46 -9.27
CA VAL A 337 6.57 -19.04 -8.98
C VAL A 337 5.21 -18.36 -9.11
N VAL A 338 4.79 -17.65 -8.07
CA VAL A 338 3.60 -16.81 -8.07
C VAL A 338 4.06 -15.36 -8.08
N TYR A 339 3.96 -14.72 -9.24
CA TYR A 339 4.38 -13.34 -9.45
C TYR A 339 3.19 -12.40 -9.34
N ILE A 340 3.16 -11.54 -8.32
CA ILE A 340 2.22 -10.44 -8.17
C ILE A 340 2.87 -9.17 -8.72
N SER A 341 2.20 -8.46 -9.64
CA SER A 341 2.76 -7.25 -10.25
C SER A 341 1.74 -6.13 -10.31
N CYS A 342 2.18 -4.92 -9.97
CA CYS A 342 1.37 -3.72 -10.11
C CYS A 342 1.55 -3.01 -11.47
N ASP A 343 2.45 -3.51 -12.35
CA ASP A 343 2.70 -2.95 -13.68
C ASP A 343 2.83 -4.06 -14.74
N PRO A 344 1.87 -4.17 -15.68
CA PRO A 344 1.89 -5.22 -16.68
C PRO A 344 3.02 -5.07 -17.73
N GLU A 345 3.63 -3.89 -17.90
CA GLU A 345 4.75 -3.69 -18.82
C GLU A 345 6.02 -4.30 -18.25
N THR A 346 6.35 -4.02 -16.99
CA THR A 346 7.49 -4.63 -16.30
C THR A 346 7.28 -6.13 -16.13
N LEU A 347 6.06 -6.58 -15.82
CA LEU A 347 5.72 -8.00 -15.78
C LEU A 347 6.00 -8.68 -17.12
N SER A 348 5.58 -8.07 -18.24
CA SER A 348 5.84 -8.63 -19.59
C SER A 348 7.33 -8.77 -19.88
N ARG A 349 8.17 -7.84 -19.43
CA ARG A 349 9.63 -7.93 -19.51
C ARG A 349 10.16 -9.12 -18.70
N ASP A 350 9.77 -9.21 -17.46
CA ASP A 350 10.27 -10.20 -16.50
C ASP A 350 9.82 -11.62 -16.88
N LEU A 351 8.58 -11.78 -17.36
CA LEU A 351 8.10 -13.07 -17.88
C LEU A 351 8.90 -13.53 -19.10
N GLY A 352 9.37 -12.60 -19.94
CA GLY A 352 10.28 -12.94 -21.05
C GLY A 352 11.59 -13.55 -20.55
N VAL A 353 12.16 -13.03 -19.46
CA VAL A 353 13.37 -13.58 -18.84
C VAL A 353 13.08 -14.96 -18.22
N LEU A 354 11.98 -15.11 -17.51
CA LEU A 354 11.61 -16.40 -16.90
C LEU A 354 11.34 -17.46 -17.98
N GLN A 355 10.68 -17.11 -19.06
CA GLN A 355 10.44 -18.03 -20.19
C GLN A 355 11.75 -18.46 -20.87
N ALA A 356 12.69 -17.54 -21.05
CA ALA A 356 14.04 -17.86 -21.57
C ALA A 356 14.82 -18.81 -20.63
N ASN A 357 14.48 -18.83 -19.34
CA ASN A 357 15.00 -19.75 -18.33
C ASN A 357 14.08 -20.97 -18.10
N HIS A 358 13.33 -21.38 -19.11
CA HIS A 358 12.52 -22.60 -19.15
C HIS A 358 11.26 -22.60 -18.24
N TYR A 359 10.86 -21.46 -17.65
CA TYR A 359 9.59 -21.36 -16.97
C TYR A 359 8.44 -21.30 -17.96
N LYS A 360 7.41 -22.10 -17.74
CA LYS A 360 6.15 -22.04 -18.46
C LYS A 360 5.17 -21.14 -17.69
N ILE A 361 4.58 -20.17 -18.36
CA ILE A 361 3.53 -19.33 -17.80
C ILE A 361 2.20 -20.11 -17.91
N GLU A 362 1.65 -20.53 -16.78
CA GLU A 362 0.46 -21.36 -16.75
C GLU A 362 -0.83 -20.55 -16.69
N GLN A 363 -0.85 -19.51 -15.87
CA GLN A 363 -2.03 -18.71 -15.62
C GLN A 363 -1.67 -17.22 -15.51
N ILE A 364 -2.55 -16.37 -16.04
CA ILE A 364 -2.44 -14.91 -15.97
C ILE A 364 -3.80 -14.36 -15.55
N GLN A 365 -3.89 -13.76 -14.36
CA GLN A 365 -5.12 -13.23 -13.80
C GLN A 365 -4.98 -11.74 -13.49
N PRO A 366 -5.57 -10.85 -14.28
CA PRO A 366 -5.69 -9.44 -13.92
C PRO A 366 -6.69 -9.25 -12.77
N VAL A 367 -6.34 -8.35 -11.83
CA VAL A 367 -7.21 -7.92 -10.72
C VAL A 367 -7.19 -6.40 -10.68
N ASP A 368 -8.36 -5.76 -10.68
CA ASP A 368 -8.44 -4.29 -10.62
C ASP A 368 -8.26 -3.79 -9.18
N MET A 369 -7.00 -3.61 -8.78
CA MET A 369 -6.62 -3.08 -7.46
C MET A 369 -6.94 -1.59 -7.29
N PHE A 370 -7.03 -0.85 -8.38
CA PHE A 370 -7.13 0.61 -8.38
C PHE A 370 -8.22 1.10 -9.34
N PRO A 371 -9.51 0.91 -9.01
CA PRO A 371 -10.61 1.51 -9.77
C PRO A 371 -10.38 3.00 -10.02
N HIS A 372 -10.79 3.47 -11.20
CA HIS A 372 -10.67 4.85 -11.68
C HIS A 372 -9.24 5.33 -12.03
N THR A 373 -8.21 4.52 -11.81
CA THR A 373 -6.81 4.88 -12.12
C THR A 373 -6.22 4.01 -13.21
#